data_29aeb882f7bc80e3b12172453f82c9c8
#
_entry.id   29aeb882f7bc80e3b12172453f82c9c8
#
_cell.length_a   1.000
_cell.length_b   1.000
_cell.length_c   1.000
_cell.angle_alpha   90.00
_cell.angle_beta   90.00
_cell.angle_gamma   90.00
#
_symmetry.space_group_name_H-M   'P 1'
#
loop_
_entity.id
_entity.type
_entity.pdbx_description
1 polymer ?
#
loop_
_entity_poly.entity_id
_entity_poly.type
_entity_poly.pdbx_seq_one_letter_code
_entity_poly.pdbx_strand_id
1 'polypeptide(L)'
;MSLDESPFAKYKPNDRLDGPPVWAFGGRDHERSLFRIGTRELDWHSHVRGQLFCIHSGLVHVHTPFGAWVLPPYRAGWIPSGVTHRVSFSGVVSGWIVLVAPYAATGLPSAPCVVGVSELLAALVKRAVSWATREALTEDELRLAQVLVDEIARAPAEPLGLPMPTDARVLRVARAVLDDLGGHASLEMLAQRAGMSSRTARRLFVAETGMGFTQWRQQARLVSALERLANGEPVGTIADSLGYSTPSNFIAMFRRAFGESPGRYFRQVGPLAHLYEEDEEDEEDQEEMS
;
A
#
# COMPACT_ATOMS: atom_id res chain seq x y z
N MET A 1 16.08 17.54 6.68
CA MET A 1 16.03 17.13 8.10
C MET A 1 16.44 15.67 8.14
N SER A 2 17.52 15.36 8.82
CA SER A 2 18.17 14.05 8.81
C SER A 2 17.28 12.98 9.41
N LEU A 3 17.34 11.75 8.87
CA LEU A 3 16.67 10.54 9.38
C LEU A 3 17.06 10.16 10.82
N ASP A 4 17.98 10.91 11.42
CA ASP A 4 18.64 10.59 12.70
C ASP A 4 17.87 11.03 13.96
N GLU A 5 16.72 11.71 13.84
CA GLU A 5 15.97 12.23 15.00
C GLU A 5 14.68 11.44 15.31
N SER A 6 14.35 10.39 14.57
CA SER A 6 13.24 9.51 14.91
C SER A 6 13.65 8.59 16.07
N PRO A 7 12.80 8.34 17.10
CA PRO A 7 13.01 7.27 18.08
C PRO A 7 13.28 5.91 17.43
N PHE A 8 12.74 5.68 16.23
CA PHE A 8 13.06 4.53 15.37
C PHE A 8 14.53 4.45 14.95
N ALA A 9 15.19 5.59 14.68
CA ALA A 9 16.60 5.61 14.30
C ALA A 9 17.50 5.04 15.40
N LYS A 10 17.11 5.22 16.65
CA LYS A 10 17.84 4.71 17.82
C LYS A 10 17.60 3.22 18.05
N TYR A 11 16.42 2.71 17.69
CA TYR A 11 15.99 1.31 17.94
C TYR A 11 16.26 0.38 16.76
N LYS A 12 16.26 0.90 15.54
CA LYS A 12 16.39 0.15 14.25
C LYS A 12 15.65 -1.21 14.23
N PRO A 13 14.37 -1.26 14.61
CA PRO A 13 13.65 -2.53 14.71
C PRO A 13 13.57 -3.28 13.37
N ASN A 14 13.62 -2.54 12.25
CA ASN A 14 13.59 -3.10 10.90
C ASN A 14 14.78 -4.02 10.60
N ASP A 15 15.95 -3.77 11.22
CA ASP A 15 17.21 -4.43 10.90
C ASP A 15 17.61 -5.50 11.94
N ARG A 16 16.73 -5.75 12.92
CA ARG A 16 16.99 -6.74 13.97
C ARG A 16 16.45 -8.11 13.63
N LEU A 17 17.31 -9.12 13.70
CA LEU A 17 16.94 -10.55 13.59
C LEU A 17 16.36 -11.10 14.88
N ASP A 18 16.82 -10.58 16.02
CA ASP A 18 16.39 -10.94 17.37
C ASP A 18 15.10 -10.22 17.81
N GLY A 19 14.60 -10.54 19.01
CA GLY A 19 13.40 -9.96 19.58
C GLY A 19 12.12 -10.73 19.23
N PRO A 20 10.95 -10.17 19.51
CA PRO A 20 9.67 -10.86 19.35
C PRO A 20 9.32 -11.15 17.88
N PRO A 21 8.39 -12.09 17.63
CA PRO A 21 7.95 -12.47 16.29
C PRO A 21 7.37 -11.27 15.52
N VAL A 22 6.71 -10.35 16.21
CA VAL A 22 6.16 -9.12 15.63
C VAL A 22 6.46 -7.92 16.52
N TRP A 23 6.73 -6.79 15.89
CA TRP A 23 6.61 -5.46 16.49
C TRP A 23 5.54 -4.69 15.71
N ALA A 24 4.69 -3.96 16.42
CA ALA A 24 3.70 -3.10 15.81
C ALA A 24 3.84 -1.67 16.34
N PHE A 25 3.73 -0.71 15.45
CA PHE A 25 3.79 0.72 15.75
C PHE A 25 2.64 1.39 15.01
N GLY A 26 1.97 2.31 15.67
CA GLY A 26 0.84 3.00 15.08
C GLY A 26 0.53 4.31 15.79
N GLY A 27 -0.37 5.08 15.20
CA GLY A 27 -0.81 6.35 15.74
C GLY A 27 -0.87 7.44 14.67
N ARG A 28 -0.98 8.68 15.15
CA ARG A 28 -0.91 9.88 14.31
C ARG A 28 0.53 10.38 14.17
N ASP A 29 0.80 11.05 13.06
CA ASP A 29 2.08 11.73 12.83
C ASP A 29 2.10 13.08 13.56
N HIS A 30 2.55 13.07 14.82
CA HIS A 30 2.80 14.27 15.62
C HIS A 30 4.21 14.24 16.23
N GLU A 31 4.67 15.34 16.77
CA GLU A 31 6.07 15.52 17.23
C GLU A 31 6.55 14.47 18.24
N ARG A 32 5.65 13.92 19.07
CA ARG A 32 5.96 12.92 20.09
C ARG A 32 5.70 11.46 19.64
N SER A 33 5.07 11.27 18.47
CA SER A 33 4.74 9.93 17.99
C SER A 33 5.97 9.16 17.54
N LEU A 34 6.00 7.87 17.87
CA LEU A 34 6.94 6.91 17.27
C LEU A 34 6.63 6.67 15.78
N PHE A 35 5.40 6.92 15.37
CA PHE A 35 4.95 6.77 14.01
C PHE A 35 5.01 8.13 13.29
N ARG A 36 6.07 8.33 12.50
CA ARG A 36 6.24 9.55 11.70
C ARG A 36 6.22 9.22 10.24
N ILE A 37 5.16 9.63 9.57
CA ILE A 37 5.00 9.41 8.14
C ILE A 37 5.03 10.75 7.39
N GLY A 38 4.09 11.64 7.60
CA GLY A 38 4.00 12.93 6.92
C GLY A 38 4.11 12.83 5.40
N THR A 39 4.39 13.94 4.74
CA THR A 39 4.74 13.96 3.31
C THR A 39 6.25 13.86 3.17
N ARG A 40 6.76 12.71 2.77
CA ARG A 40 8.19 12.45 2.58
C ARG A 40 8.47 11.32 1.60
N GLU A 41 9.71 11.25 1.15
CA GLU A 41 10.24 10.13 0.40
C GLU A 41 11.27 9.35 1.23
N LEU A 42 11.21 8.03 1.17
CA LEU A 42 12.24 7.12 1.61
C LEU A 42 12.88 6.52 0.37
N ASP A 43 14.16 6.80 0.18
CA ASP A 43 14.91 6.31 -0.98
C ASP A 43 15.05 4.79 -0.96
N TRP A 44 15.64 4.22 -2.00
CA TRP A 44 15.84 2.78 -2.15
C TRP A 44 16.54 2.19 -0.93
N HIS A 45 15.84 1.26 -0.25
CA HIS A 45 16.32 0.57 0.93
C HIS A 45 15.72 -0.84 1.01
N SER A 46 16.24 -1.64 1.90
CA SER A 46 15.68 -2.93 2.30
C SER A 46 15.84 -3.10 3.81
N HIS A 47 15.12 -4.01 4.39
CA HIS A 47 15.21 -4.32 5.81
C HIS A 47 15.08 -5.83 6.06
N VAL A 48 15.56 -6.26 7.22
CA VAL A 48 15.65 -7.67 7.61
C VAL A 48 14.27 -8.25 7.94
N ARG A 49 13.41 -7.47 8.61
CA ARG A 49 12.05 -7.90 8.93
C ARG A 49 11.12 -7.64 7.75
N GLY A 50 10.17 -8.56 7.52
CA GLY A 50 9.04 -8.29 6.64
C GLY A 50 8.19 -7.15 7.23
N GLN A 51 7.58 -6.34 6.38
CA GLN A 51 6.83 -5.16 6.78
C GLN A 51 5.43 -5.20 6.21
N LEU A 52 4.42 -5.15 7.09
CA LEU A 52 3.04 -4.84 6.75
C LEU A 52 2.74 -3.43 7.22
N PHE A 53 2.18 -2.58 6.37
CA PHE A 53 1.84 -1.21 6.76
C PHE A 53 0.51 -0.77 6.14
N CYS A 54 -0.23 0.03 6.87
CA CYS A 54 -1.52 0.58 6.49
C CYS A 54 -1.57 2.05 6.86
N ILE A 55 -2.26 2.84 6.05
CA ILE A 55 -2.53 4.26 6.31
C ILE A 55 -4.03 4.49 6.47
N HIS A 56 -4.41 5.49 7.24
CA HIS A 56 -5.81 5.86 7.45
C HIS A 56 -6.22 7.06 6.59
N SER A 57 -5.25 7.83 6.08
CA SER A 57 -5.48 8.97 5.18
C SER A 57 -4.32 9.15 4.22
N GLY A 58 -4.53 9.91 3.15
CA GLY A 58 -3.50 10.18 2.14
C GLY A 58 -3.22 8.99 1.24
N LEU A 59 -1.98 8.90 0.77
CA LEU A 59 -1.56 7.90 -0.20
C LEU A 59 -0.11 7.47 0.01
N VAL A 60 0.18 6.21 -0.24
CA VAL A 60 1.55 5.70 -0.29
C VAL A 60 1.84 5.10 -1.66
N HIS A 61 2.93 5.55 -2.28
CA HIS A 61 3.49 4.93 -3.46
C HIS A 61 4.67 4.06 -3.07
N VAL A 62 4.64 2.81 -3.47
CA VAL A 62 5.73 1.87 -3.27
C VAL A 62 6.29 1.46 -4.62
N HIS A 63 7.60 1.59 -4.78
CA HIS A 63 8.32 1.15 -5.96
C HIS A 63 9.26 0.00 -5.58
N THR A 64 9.28 -1.01 -6.42
CA THR A 64 10.26 -2.10 -6.37
C THR A 64 10.93 -2.24 -7.73
N PRO A 65 12.02 -3.00 -7.86
CA PRO A 65 12.60 -3.31 -9.17
C PRO A 65 11.61 -4.00 -10.13
N PHE A 66 10.55 -4.61 -9.59
CA PHE A 66 9.59 -5.43 -10.36
C PHE A 66 8.24 -4.72 -10.61
N GLY A 67 8.06 -3.50 -10.11
CA GLY A 67 6.81 -2.77 -10.29
C GLY A 67 6.56 -1.73 -9.22
N ALA A 68 5.42 -1.06 -9.36
CA ALA A 68 4.96 -0.05 -8.42
C ALA A 68 3.54 -0.37 -7.96
N TRP A 69 3.20 0.07 -6.76
CA TRP A 69 1.81 0.03 -6.25
C TRP A 69 1.47 1.36 -5.60
N VAL A 70 0.17 1.57 -5.55
CA VAL A 70 -0.40 2.63 -4.75
C VAL A 70 -1.20 1.98 -3.63
N LEU A 71 -0.94 2.41 -2.42
CA LEU A 71 -1.66 1.97 -1.24
C LEU A 71 -2.65 3.07 -0.82
N PRO A 72 -3.95 2.84 -1.01
CA PRO A 72 -4.99 3.72 -0.52
C PRO A 72 -5.21 3.50 0.98
N PRO A 73 -5.95 4.40 1.66
CA PRO A 73 -6.34 4.21 3.04
C PRO A 73 -7.01 2.85 3.30
N TYR A 74 -6.72 2.27 4.46
CA TYR A 74 -7.30 1.02 5.00
C TYR A 74 -7.06 -0.22 4.13
N ARG A 75 -6.02 -0.18 3.34
CA ARG A 75 -5.39 -1.36 2.73
C ARG A 75 -3.98 -1.49 3.25
N ALA A 76 -3.52 -2.72 3.39
CA ALA A 76 -2.18 -2.96 3.90
C ALA A 76 -1.23 -3.40 2.79
N GLY A 77 -0.07 -2.76 2.73
CA GLY A 77 1.03 -3.16 1.87
C GLY A 77 1.93 -4.15 2.60
N TRP A 78 2.18 -5.30 2.00
CA TRP A 78 3.15 -6.28 2.49
C TRP A 78 4.44 -6.21 1.68
N ILE A 79 5.57 -6.08 2.37
CA ILE A 79 6.92 -6.13 1.80
C ILE A 79 7.69 -7.24 2.52
N PRO A 80 8.07 -8.33 1.84
CA PRO A 80 8.87 -9.39 2.43
C PRO A 80 10.26 -8.92 2.87
N SER A 81 10.87 -9.65 3.80
CA SER A 81 12.25 -9.48 4.23
C SER A 81 13.22 -9.40 3.04
N GLY A 82 14.16 -8.44 3.07
CA GLY A 82 15.23 -8.27 2.08
C GLY A 82 14.79 -7.67 0.74
N VAL A 83 13.51 -7.41 0.52
CA VAL A 83 13.05 -6.81 -0.74
C VAL A 83 13.41 -5.33 -0.79
N THR A 84 14.21 -4.95 -1.79
CA THR A 84 14.57 -3.56 -2.04
C THR A 84 13.35 -2.78 -2.54
N HIS A 85 13.08 -1.64 -1.93
CA HIS A 85 11.95 -0.79 -2.29
C HIS A 85 12.22 0.68 -1.97
N ARG A 86 11.43 1.55 -2.58
CA ARG A 86 11.37 2.99 -2.32
C ARG A 86 9.92 3.34 -2.01
N VAL A 87 9.70 4.24 -1.06
CA VAL A 87 8.36 4.63 -0.62
C VAL A 87 8.23 6.14 -0.64
N SER A 88 7.11 6.66 -1.17
CA SER A 88 6.73 8.05 -1.03
C SER A 88 5.33 8.19 -0.43
N PHE A 89 5.21 9.10 0.52
CA PHE A 89 3.99 9.38 1.28
C PHE A 89 3.46 10.75 0.89
N SER A 90 2.14 10.86 0.66
CA SER A 90 1.44 12.11 0.36
C SER A 90 0.20 12.26 1.23
N GLY A 91 0.16 13.32 2.06
CA GLY A 91 -1.01 13.62 2.90
C GLY A 91 -1.32 12.57 3.96
N VAL A 92 -0.36 11.73 4.33
CA VAL A 92 -0.53 10.71 5.36
C VAL A 92 -0.34 11.34 6.73
N VAL A 93 -1.34 11.22 7.60
CA VAL A 93 -1.32 11.76 8.96
C VAL A 93 -1.44 10.68 10.03
N SER A 94 -1.93 9.48 9.69
CA SER A 94 -2.06 8.37 10.63
C SER A 94 -1.97 7.03 9.93
N GLY A 95 -1.65 5.98 10.70
CA GLY A 95 -1.53 4.63 10.21
C GLY A 95 -0.81 3.72 11.19
N TRP A 96 -0.40 2.54 10.71
CA TRP A 96 0.35 1.57 11.50
C TRP A 96 1.31 0.75 10.64
N ILE A 97 2.31 0.20 11.29
CA ILE A 97 3.31 -0.71 10.74
C ILE A 97 3.43 -1.93 11.64
N VAL A 98 3.49 -3.12 11.04
CA VAL A 98 3.83 -4.38 11.69
C VAL A 98 5.11 -4.91 11.06
N LEU A 99 6.12 -5.14 11.88
CA LEU A 99 7.39 -5.73 11.49
C LEU A 99 7.41 -7.20 11.90
N VAL A 100 7.51 -8.09 10.93
CA VAL A 100 7.49 -9.55 11.15
C VAL A 100 8.90 -10.11 11.04
N ALA A 101 9.34 -10.82 12.07
CA ALA A 101 10.65 -11.46 12.08
C ALA A 101 10.73 -12.54 10.97
N PRO A 102 11.89 -12.75 10.32
CA PRO A 102 12.02 -13.75 9.26
C PRO A 102 11.58 -15.16 9.67
N TYR A 103 11.88 -15.56 10.90
CA TYR A 103 11.48 -16.87 11.44
C TYR A 103 9.97 -17.02 11.63
N ALA A 104 9.24 -15.90 11.81
CA ALA A 104 7.78 -15.88 11.97
C ALA A 104 7.04 -15.65 10.64
N ALA A 105 7.75 -15.27 9.58
CA ALA A 105 7.17 -14.95 8.28
C ALA A 105 6.89 -16.18 7.40
N THR A 106 7.08 -17.39 7.92
CA THR A 106 6.81 -18.64 7.18
C THR A 106 5.33 -18.70 6.80
N GLY A 107 5.07 -18.85 5.49
CA GLY A 107 3.69 -18.87 4.96
C GLY A 107 3.14 -17.51 4.53
N LEU A 108 3.84 -16.41 4.79
CA LEU A 108 3.50 -15.10 4.24
C LEU A 108 3.89 -15.00 2.75
N PRO A 109 3.26 -14.12 1.98
CA PRO A 109 3.60 -13.95 0.56
C PRO A 109 5.10 -13.66 0.36
N SER A 110 5.73 -14.39 -0.57
CA SER A 110 7.14 -14.21 -0.90
C SER A 110 7.43 -13.02 -1.81
N ALA A 111 6.39 -12.42 -2.37
CA ALA A 111 6.47 -11.22 -3.20
C ALA A 111 5.66 -10.08 -2.55
N PRO A 112 6.07 -8.84 -2.77
CA PRO A 112 5.31 -7.68 -2.34
C PRO A 112 3.88 -7.70 -2.90
N CYS A 113 2.90 -7.34 -2.06
CA CYS A 113 1.49 -7.29 -2.46
C CYS A 113 0.70 -6.31 -1.59
N VAL A 114 -0.50 -6.00 -2.04
CA VAL A 114 -1.50 -5.29 -1.24
C VAL A 114 -2.54 -6.30 -0.78
N VAL A 115 -2.95 -6.19 0.47
CA VAL A 115 -3.94 -7.07 1.10
C VAL A 115 -5.05 -6.26 1.75
N GLY A 116 -6.24 -6.87 1.81
CA GLY A 116 -7.37 -6.33 2.56
C GLY A 116 -7.10 -6.40 4.07
N VAL A 117 -7.61 -5.42 4.81
CA VAL A 117 -7.55 -5.39 6.28
C VAL A 117 -8.90 -5.79 6.85
N SER A 118 -8.97 -6.96 7.50
CA SER A 118 -10.16 -7.39 8.24
C SER A 118 -10.26 -6.67 9.58
N GLU A 119 -11.47 -6.60 10.17
CA GLU A 119 -11.67 -6.07 11.53
C GLU A 119 -10.81 -6.82 12.55
N LEU A 120 -10.67 -8.14 12.39
CA LEU A 120 -9.83 -8.94 13.29
C LEU A 120 -8.36 -8.55 13.14
N LEU A 121 -7.85 -8.42 11.91
CA LEU A 121 -6.48 -7.98 11.68
C LEU A 121 -6.21 -6.60 12.27
N ALA A 122 -7.13 -5.65 12.08
CA ALA A 122 -7.03 -4.31 12.65
C ALA A 122 -7.00 -4.33 14.19
N ALA A 123 -7.90 -5.11 14.82
CA ALA A 123 -7.95 -5.26 16.28
C ALA A 123 -6.67 -5.91 16.84
N LEU A 124 -6.13 -6.92 16.18
CA LEU A 124 -4.86 -7.56 16.56
C LEU A 124 -3.69 -6.58 16.45
N VAL A 125 -3.65 -5.76 15.38
CA VAL A 125 -2.62 -4.73 15.22
C VAL A 125 -2.73 -3.67 16.32
N LYS A 126 -3.94 -3.15 16.59
CA LYS A 126 -4.19 -2.20 17.71
C LYS A 126 -3.66 -2.78 19.03
N ARG A 127 -3.97 -4.06 19.32
CA ARG A 127 -3.45 -4.74 20.50
C ARG A 127 -1.92 -4.86 20.48
N ALA A 128 -1.31 -5.19 19.34
CA ALA A 128 0.12 -5.36 19.22
C ALA A 128 0.89 -4.03 19.37
N VAL A 129 0.30 -2.90 19.02
CA VAL A 129 0.88 -1.55 19.22
C VAL A 129 1.14 -1.29 20.71
N SER A 130 0.32 -1.83 21.64
CA SER A 130 0.57 -1.68 23.07
C SER A 130 1.84 -2.39 23.58
N TRP A 131 2.50 -3.19 22.75
CA TRP A 131 3.76 -3.88 23.05
C TRP A 131 4.96 -3.33 22.28
N ALA A 132 4.79 -2.22 21.59
CA ALA A 132 5.70 -1.69 20.56
C ALA A 132 7.19 -1.70 20.93
N THR A 133 7.51 -1.47 22.21
CA THR A 133 8.91 -1.33 22.69
C THR A 133 9.40 -2.54 23.49
N ARG A 134 8.59 -3.61 23.60
CA ARG A 134 8.98 -4.77 24.39
C ARG A 134 9.95 -5.67 23.66
N GLU A 135 11.01 -6.09 24.33
CA GLU A 135 12.01 -7.04 23.83
C GLU A 135 11.52 -8.50 23.92
N ALA A 136 10.62 -8.79 24.86
CA ALA A 136 10.01 -10.09 25.03
C ALA A 136 8.49 -9.97 25.28
N LEU A 137 7.75 -10.87 24.70
CA LEU A 137 6.30 -10.99 24.87
C LEU A 137 5.97 -12.09 25.87
N THR A 138 4.86 -11.91 26.56
CA THR A 138 4.26 -12.97 27.39
C THR A 138 3.72 -14.11 26.52
N GLU A 139 3.41 -15.26 27.11
CA GLU A 139 2.83 -16.38 26.36
C GLU A 139 1.51 -16.03 25.68
N ASP A 140 0.67 -15.20 26.32
CA ASP A 140 -0.58 -14.74 25.73
C ASP A 140 -0.35 -13.82 24.54
N GLU A 141 0.60 -12.90 24.64
CA GLU A 141 1.00 -12.01 23.56
C GLU A 141 1.64 -12.77 22.40
N LEU A 142 2.42 -13.82 22.67
CA LEU A 142 2.97 -14.70 21.63
C LEU A 142 1.87 -15.43 20.87
N ARG A 143 0.80 -15.90 21.55
CA ARG A 143 -0.36 -16.50 20.89
C ARG A 143 -1.08 -15.50 19.98
N LEU A 144 -1.29 -14.26 20.46
CA LEU A 144 -1.90 -13.20 19.66
C LEU A 144 -1.02 -12.81 18.47
N ALA A 145 0.30 -12.73 18.65
CA ALA A 145 1.25 -12.48 17.56
C ALA A 145 1.18 -13.56 16.49
N GLN A 146 1.03 -14.83 16.86
CA GLN A 146 0.85 -15.92 15.90
C GLN A 146 -0.46 -15.79 15.13
N VAL A 147 -1.58 -15.47 15.80
CA VAL A 147 -2.86 -15.24 15.14
C VAL A 147 -2.77 -14.05 14.18
N LEU A 148 -2.05 -12.98 14.56
CA LEU A 148 -1.83 -11.83 13.69
C LEU A 148 -1.10 -12.23 12.39
N VAL A 149 -0.04 -13.02 12.50
CA VAL A 149 0.70 -13.54 11.33
C VAL A 149 -0.19 -14.43 10.46
N ASP A 150 -1.00 -15.29 11.08
CA ASP A 150 -1.96 -16.14 10.37
C ASP A 150 -3.02 -15.32 9.62
N GLU A 151 -3.51 -14.23 10.21
CA GLU A 151 -4.45 -13.32 9.55
C GLU A 151 -3.81 -12.60 8.36
N ILE A 152 -2.55 -12.18 8.46
CA ILE A 152 -1.82 -11.63 7.32
C ILE A 152 -1.72 -12.67 6.19
N ALA A 153 -1.41 -13.93 6.52
CA ALA A 153 -1.29 -15.01 5.54
C ALA A 153 -2.61 -15.31 4.81
N ARG A 154 -3.75 -15.14 5.49
CA ARG A 154 -5.10 -15.37 4.94
C ARG A 154 -5.72 -14.15 4.29
N ALA A 155 -5.14 -12.97 4.49
CA ALA A 155 -5.69 -11.73 3.95
C ALA A 155 -5.81 -11.79 2.41
N PRO A 156 -6.95 -11.41 1.84
CA PRO A 156 -7.14 -11.47 0.40
C PRO A 156 -6.19 -10.49 -0.30
N ALA A 157 -5.46 -10.98 -1.29
CA ALA A 157 -4.64 -10.12 -2.14
C ALA A 157 -5.53 -9.21 -3.00
N GLU A 158 -5.22 -7.92 -3.03
CA GLU A 158 -5.93 -6.94 -3.83
C GLU A 158 -5.13 -6.56 -5.09
N PRO A 159 -5.82 -6.36 -6.23
CA PRO A 159 -5.16 -6.04 -7.50
C PRO A 159 -4.73 -4.56 -7.56
N LEU A 160 -3.93 -4.10 -6.63
CA LEU A 160 -3.46 -2.71 -6.54
C LEU A 160 -2.02 -2.53 -7.05
N GLY A 161 -1.41 -3.61 -7.53
CA GLY A 161 -0.10 -3.57 -8.16
C GLY A 161 -0.16 -3.21 -9.64
N LEU A 162 0.77 -2.39 -10.10
CA LEU A 162 1.00 -2.11 -11.50
C LEU A 162 2.41 -2.60 -11.87
N PRO A 163 2.56 -3.86 -12.32
CA PRO A 163 3.87 -4.39 -12.69
C PRO A 163 4.42 -3.62 -13.89
N MET A 164 5.67 -3.14 -13.77
CA MET A 164 6.34 -2.40 -14.83
C MET A 164 7.27 -3.32 -15.63
N PRO A 165 7.22 -3.25 -16.96
CA PRO A 165 8.11 -4.04 -17.80
C PRO A 165 9.54 -3.52 -17.73
N THR A 166 10.52 -4.41 -17.92
CA THR A 166 11.96 -4.14 -17.89
C THR A 166 12.57 -3.98 -19.30
N ASP A 167 12.02 -4.65 -20.33
CA ASP A 167 12.44 -4.42 -21.72
C ASP A 167 12.20 -2.94 -22.09
N ALA A 168 13.26 -2.26 -22.50
CA ALA A 168 13.23 -0.83 -22.77
C ALA A 168 12.17 -0.39 -23.80
N ARG A 169 11.78 -1.25 -24.72
CA ARG A 169 10.76 -0.96 -25.73
C ARG A 169 9.36 -1.05 -25.13
N VAL A 170 9.10 -2.12 -24.37
CA VAL A 170 7.82 -2.32 -23.67
C VAL A 170 7.64 -1.27 -22.57
N LEU A 171 8.73 -0.90 -21.88
CA LEU A 171 8.73 0.19 -20.90
C LEU A 171 8.34 1.54 -21.53
N ARG A 172 8.82 1.82 -22.77
CA ARG A 172 8.37 3.03 -23.51
C ARG A 172 6.87 2.99 -23.79
N VAL A 173 6.33 1.82 -24.16
CA VAL A 173 4.87 1.66 -24.36
C VAL A 173 4.13 1.89 -23.05
N ALA A 174 4.59 1.29 -21.93
CA ALA A 174 3.97 1.46 -20.62
C ALA A 174 3.98 2.93 -20.18
N ARG A 175 5.12 3.63 -20.31
CA ARG A 175 5.22 5.07 -19.99
C ARG A 175 4.28 5.92 -20.82
N ALA A 176 4.22 5.70 -22.14
CA ALA A 176 3.31 6.43 -23.01
C ALA A 176 1.82 6.25 -22.63
N VAL A 177 1.45 5.12 -22.05
CA VAL A 177 0.11 4.91 -21.51
C VAL A 177 -0.08 5.66 -20.18
N LEU A 178 0.93 5.67 -19.30
CA LEU A 178 0.86 6.39 -18.01
C LEU A 178 0.81 7.91 -18.21
N ASP A 179 1.51 8.43 -19.22
CA ASP A 179 1.50 9.84 -19.58
C ASP A 179 0.14 10.31 -20.14
N ASP A 180 -0.65 9.38 -20.71
CA ASP A 180 -1.98 9.64 -21.27
C ASP A 180 -2.95 8.47 -21.01
N LEU A 181 -3.39 8.34 -19.75
CA LEU A 181 -4.32 7.27 -19.31
C LEU A 181 -5.70 7.36 -19.97
N GLY A 182 -6.16 8.57 -20.31
CA GLY A 182 -7.40 8.81 -21.04
C GLY A 182 -7.31 8.49 -22.52
N GLY A 183 -6.10 8.41 -23.04
CA GLY A 183 -5.84 8.24 -24.47
C GLY A 183 -6.37 6.93 -25.06
N HIS A 184 -6.65 6.99 -26.35
CA HIS A 184 -7.18 5.85 -27.12
C HIS A 184 -6.12 5.21 -28.03
N ALA A 185 -4.83 5.50 -27.83
CA ALA A 185 -3.75 4.92 -28.60
C ALA A 185 -3.79 3.38 -28.53
N SER A 186 -3.84 2.72 -29.69
CA SER A 186 -3.80 1.25 -29.71
C SER A 186 -2.41 0.71 -29.42
N LEU A 187 -2.33 -0.56 -29.01
CA LEU A 187 -1.04 -1.22 -28.81
C LEU A 187 -0.21 -1.23 -30.10
N GLU A 188 -0.85 -1.34 -31.26
CA GLU A 188 -0.22 -1.31 -32.57
C GLU A 188 0.54 0.00 -32.80
N MET A 189 -0.14 1.13 -32.55
CA MET A 189 0.46 2.47 -32.69
C MET A 189 1.61 2.67 -31.70
N LEU A 190 1.42 2.29 -30.45
CA LEU A 190 2.45 2.44 -29.39
C LEU A 190 3.66 1.53 -29.66
N ALA A 191 3.43 0.30 -30.07
CA ALA A 191 4.49 -0.64 -30.44
C ALA A 191 5.32 -0.14 -31.63
N GLN A 192 4.66 0.38 -32.67
CA GLN A 192 5.33 0.97 -33.82
C GLN A 192 6.23 2.15 -33.40
N ARG A 193 5.73 3.06 -32.55
CA ARG A 193 6.53 4.18 -32.00
C ARG A 193 7.72 3.69 -31.16
N ALA A 194 7.57 2.54 -30.49
CA ALA A 194 8.63 1.91 -29.70
C ALA A 194 9.59 1.04 -30.52
N GLY A 195 9.41 0.95 -31.86
CA GLY A 195 10.30 0.20 -32.75
C GLY A 195 10.10 -1.32 -32.69
N MET A 196 8.85 -1.80 -32.45
CA MET A 196 8.53 -3.23 -32.44
C MET A 196 7.21 -3.54 -33.11
N SER A 197 7.00 -4.80 -33.49
CA SER A 197 5.70 -5.28 -33.98
C SER A 197 4.69 -5.43 -32.83
N SER A 198 3.39 -5.30 -33.13
CA SER A 198 2.33 -5.51 -32.14
C SER A 198 2.34 -6.93 -31.57
N ARG A 199 2.71 -7.94 -32.37
CA ARG A 199 2.89 -9.33 -31.93
C ARG A 199 3.97 -9.44 -30.86
N THR A 200 5.14 -8.79 -31.09
CA THR A 200 6.23 -8.76 -30.12
C THR A 200 5.82 -8.04 -28.85
N ALA A 201 5.15 -6.90 -28.98
CA ALA A 201 4.66 -6.13 -27.85
C ALA A 201 3.69 -6.94 -26.97
N ARG A 202 2.70 -7.61 -27.55
CA ARG A 202 1.76 -8.46 -26.81
C ARG A 202 2.47 -9.56 -26.04
N ARG A 203 3.39 -10.27 -26.69
CA ARG A 203 4.11 -11.37 -26.05
C ARG A 203 4.98 -10.88 -24.89
N LEU A 204 5.73 -9.81 -25.08
CA LEU A 204 6.60 -9.25 -24.06
C LEU A 204 5.81 -8.63 -22.91
N PHE A 205 4.69 -7.94 -23.18
CA PHE A 205 3.83 -7.40 -22.14
C PHE A 205 3.37 -8.50 -21.17
N VAL A 206 2.85 -9.60 -21.70
CA VAL A 206 2.40 -10.73 -20.87
C VAL A 206 3.58 -11.38 -20.14
N ALA A 207 4.71 -11.58 -20.82
CA ALA A 207 5.87 -12.23 -20.24
C ALA A 207 6.47 -11.46 -19.05
N GLU A 208 6.45 -10.12 -19.12
CA GLU A 208 7.09 -9.28 -18.11
C GLU A 208 6.15 -8.74 -17.04
N THR A 209 4.86 -8.57 -17.37
CA THR A 209 3.89 -8.00 -16.43
C THR A 209 2.89 -9.03 -15.90
N GLY A 210 2.83 -10.23 -16.49
CA GLY A 210 1.78 -11.22 -16.23
C GLY A 210 0.41 -10.82 -16.79
N MET A 211 0.28 -9.66 -17.43
CA MET A 211 -0.99 -9.07 -17.89
C MET A 211 -0.98 -8.80 -19.38
N GLY A 212 -2.14 -8.98 -20.03
CA GLY A 212 -2.35 -8.43 -21.36
C GLY A 212 -2.39 -6.90 -21.34
N PHE A 213 -2.00 -6.25 -22.45
CA PHE A 213 -1.95 -4.78 -22.54
C PHE A 213 -3.25 -4.08 -22.12
N THR A 214 -4.40 -4.58 -22.53
CA THR A 214 -5.71 -3.99 -22.15
C THR A 214 -5.96 -4.09 -20.66
N GLN A 215 -5.64 -5.24 -20.05
CA GLN A 215 -5.77 -5.47 -18.62
C GLN A 215 -4.82 -4.57 -17.84
N TRP A 216 -3.56 -4.46 -18.29
CA TRP A 216 -2.56 -3.59 -17.67
C TRP A 216 -2.96 -2.10 -17.73
N ARG A 217 -3.47 -1.64 -18.91
CA ARG A 217 -3.98 -0.25 -19.03
C ARG A 217 -5.16 -0.02 -18.09
N GLN A 218 -6.05 -0.99 -17.97
CA GLN A 218 -7.18 -0.92 -17.04
C GLN A 218 -6.70 -0.82 -15.59
N GLN A 219 -5.69 -1.60 -15.24
CA GLN A 219 -5.05 -1.56 -13.92
C GLN A 219 -4.41 -0.20 -13.65
N ALA A 220 -3.70 0.37 -14.63
CA ALA A 220 -3.11 1.70 -14.52
C ALA A 220 -4.18 2.79 -14.28
N ARG A 221 -5.33 2.70 -14.96
CA ARG A 221 -6.48 3.59 -14.73
C ARG A 221 -7.06 3.44 -13.32
N LEU A 222 -7.17 2.21 -12.82
CA LEU A 222 -7.65 1.93 -11.46
C LEU A 222 -6.72 2.53 -10.40
N VAL A 223 -5.42 2.33 -10.53
CA VAL A 223 -4.41 2.90 -9.62
C VAL A 223 -4.50 4.42 -9.60
N SER A 224 -4.53 5.06 -10.77
CA SER A 224 -4.68 6.52 -10.88
C SER A 224 -6.02 7.02 -10.32
N ALA A 225 -7.10 6.25 -10.53
CA ALA A 225 -8.42 6.60 -9.97
C ALA A 225 -8.41 6.60 -8.45
N LEU A 226 -7.78 5.60 -7.81
CA LEU A 226 -7.68 5.53 -6.36
C LEU A 226 -6.91 6.71 -5.78
N GLU A 227 -5.78 7.06 -6.40
CA GLU A 227 -4.98 8.21 -6.02
C GLU A 227 -5.79 9.51 -6.03
N ARG A 228 -6.50 9.76 -7.12
CA ARG A 228 -7.27 10.99 -7.31
C ARG A 228 -8.51 11.05 -6.42
N LEU A 229 -9.16 9.89 -6.19
CA LEU A 229 -10.28 9.78 -5.25
C LEU A 229 -9.82 10.01 -3.80
N ALA A 230 -8.66 9.47 -3.40
CA ALA A 230 -8.07 9.72 -2.08
C ALA A 230 -7.73 11.20 -1.85
N ASN A 231 -7.37 11.92 -2.92
CA ASN A 231 -7.15 13.36 -2.91
C ASN A 231 -8.46 14.20 -3.01
N GLY A 232 -9.64 13.54 -2.96
CA GLY A 232 -10.94 14.21 -2.96
C GLY A 232 -11.40 14.72 -4.33
N GLU A 233 -10.77 14.30 -5.42
CA GLU A 233 -11.15 14.74 -6.76
C GLU A 233 -12.54 14.20 -7.16
N PRO A 234 -13.40 15.01 -7.80
CA PRO A 234 -14.74 14.58 -8.18
C PRO A 234 -14.74 13.41 -9.16
N VAL A 235 -15.63 12.44 -8.92
CA VAL A 235 -15.77 11.21 -9.74
C VAL A 235 -15.94 11.52 -11.23
N GLY A 236 -16.70 12.60 -11.56
CA GLY A 236 -16.91 13.02 -12.95
C GLY A 236 -15.61 13.44 -13.64
N THR A 237 -14.81 14.28 -12.97
CA THR A 237 -13.51 14.75 -13.48
C THR A 237 -12.55 13.59 -13.69
N ILE A 238 -12.52 12.64 -12.75
CA ILE A 238 -11.69 11.44 -12.85
C ILE A 238 -12.12 10.59 -14.04
N ALA A 239 -13.42 10.34 -14.20
CA ALA A 239 -13.96 9.56 -15.30
C ALA A 239 -13.58 10.14 -16.66
N ASP A 240 -13.77 11.44 -16.84
CA ASP A 240 -13.46 12.15 -18.09
C ASP A 240 -11.97 12.05 -18.44
N SER A 241 -11.10 12.34 -17.48
CA SER A 241 -9.65 12.32 -17.68
C SER A 241 -9.06 10.92 -17.89
N LEU A 242 -9.72 9.88 -17.39
CA LEU A 242 -9.36 8.48 -17.62
C LEU A 242 -9.99 7.91 -18.91
N GLY A 243 -10.69 8.75 -19.70
CA GLY A 243 -11.25 8.38 -21.00
C GLY A 243 -12.52 7.51 -20.91
N TYR A 244 -13.29 7.63 -19.82
CA TYR A 244 -14.60 7.01 -19.74
C TYR A 244 -15.67 7.91 -20.38
N SER A 245 -16.50 7.34 -21.23
CA SER A 245 -17.56 8.08 -21.92
C SER A 245 -18.61 8.68 -20.99
N THR A 246 -18.78 8.11 -19.80
CA THR A 246 -19.66 8.61 -18.74
C THR A 246 -19.13 8.25 -17.35
N PRO A 247 -19.45 9.05 -16.32
CA PRO A 247 -19.14 8.68 -14.92
C PRO A 247 -19.74 7.32 -14.52
N SER A 248 -20.89 6.95 -15.05
CA SER A 248 -21.53 5.65 -14.79
C SER A 248 -20.68 4.47 -15.27
N ASN A 249 -20.02 4.59 -16.43
CA ASN A 249 -19.13 3.56 -16.96
C ASN A 249 -17.88 3.40 -16.06
N PHE A 250 -17.33 4.50 -15.56
CA PHE A 250 -16.26 4.47 -14.59
C PHE A 250 -16.70 3.80 -13.28
N ILE A 251 -17.85 4.19 -12.71
CA ILE A 251 -18.39 3.60 -11.48
C ILE A 251 -18.62 2.08 -11.64
N ALA A 252 -19.15 1.65 -12.78
CA ALA A 252 -19.36 0.23 -13.06
C ALA A 252 -18.06 -0.56 -13.13
N MET A 253 -17.03 0.03 -13.74
CA MET A 253 -15.68 -0.53 -13.78
C MET A 253 -15.08 -0.64 -12.39
N PHE A 254 -15.15 0.44 -11.60
CA PHE A 254 -14.63 0.51 -10.24
C PHE A 254 -15.31 -0.54 -9.34
N ARG A 255 -16.65 -0.66 -9.41
CA ARG A 255 -17.39 -1.71 -8.69
C ARG A 255 -16.96 -3.11 -9.06
N ARG A 256 -16.65 -3.36 -10.33
CA ARG A 256 -16.18 -4.68 -10.76
C ARG A 256 -14.81 -5.02 -10.17
N ALA A 257 -13.96 -4.02 -9.97
CA ALA A 257 -12.62 -4.20 -9.44
C ALA A 257 -12.60 -4.31 -7.90
N PHE A 258 -13.43 -3.51 -7.21
CA PHE A 258 -13.36 -3.35 -5.75
C PHE A 258 -14.64 -3.79 -5.01
N GLY A 259 -15.63 -4.32 -5.73
CA GLY A 259 -16.91 -4.73 -5.13
C GLY A 259 -17.89 -3.58 -4.88
N GLU A 260 -17.42 -2.33 -4.78
CA GLU A 260 -18.18 -1.17 -4.35
C GLU A 260 -17.99 0.06 -5.23
N SER A 261 -18.91 1.05 -5.09
CA SER A 261 -18.76 2.33 -5.80
C SER A 261 -17.64 3.18 -5.17
N PRO A 262 -16.99 4.09 -5.94
CA PRO A 262 -15.92 4.94 -5.43
C PRO A 262 -16.28 5.66 -4.12
N GLY A 263 -17.43 6.32 -4.08
CA GLY A 263 -17.86 7.05 -2.89
C GLY A 263 -18.20 6.16 -1.69
N ARG A 264 -18.52 4.87 -1.91
CA ARG A 264 -18.75 3.92 -0.83
C ARG A 264 -17.45 3.26 -0.39
N TYR A 265 -16.56 2.97 -1.31
CA TYR A 265 -15.24 2.44 -1.04
C TYR A 265 -14.44 3.32 -0.06
N PHE A 266 -14.46 4.65 -0.25
CA PHE A 266 -13.78 5.58 0.66
C PHE A 266 -14.59 5.95 1.91
N ARG A 267 -15.91 5.63 1.98
CA ARG A 267 -16.74 5.83 3.18
C ARG A 267 -16.85 4.59 4.07
N GLN A 268 -16.80 3.39 3.54
CA GLN A 268 -16.78 2.12 4.31
C GLN A 268 -15.45 1.87 5.02
N VAL A 269 -14.52 2.69 4.74
CA VAL A 269 -13.31 2.90 5.48
C VAL A 269 -13.60 3.40 6.91
N GLY A 270 -14.80 3.97 7.15
CA GLY A 270 -15.30 4.38 8.46
C GLY A 270 -15.44 3.31 9.55
N PRO A 271 -15.85 2.05 9.29
CA PRO A 271 -15.90 1.03 10.34
C PRO A 271 -14.56 0.72 10.99
N LEU A 272 -13.45 0.91 10.28
CA LEU A 272 -12.11 0.75 10.85
C LEU A 272 -11.59 2.05 11.49
N ALA A 273 -12.14 3.21 11.12
CA ALA A 273 -11.73 4.49 11.68
C ALA A 273 -12.05 4.56 13.18
N HIS A 274 -13.21 4.06 13.63
CA HIS A 274 -13.58 4.04 15.04
C HIS A 274 -12.64 3.21 15.91
N LEU A 275 -11.97 2.19 15.36
CA LEU A 275 -10.97 1.42 16.12
C LEU A 275 -9.72 2.25 16.46
N TYR A 276 -9.56 3.42 15.84
CA TYR A 276 -8.40 4.29 15.98
C TYR A 276 -8.76 5.72 16.44
N GLU A 277 -10.07 6.07 16.49
CA GLU A 277 -10.58 7.39 16.93
C GLU A 277 -10.81 7.44 18.45
N GLU A 278 -11.05 6.31 19.12
CA GLU A 278 -11.31 6.24 20.57
C GLU A 278 -10.11 6.65 21.44
N ASP A 279 -8.90 6.70 20.86
CA ASP A 279 -7.71 7.13 21.59
C ASP A 279 -7.61 8.68 21.71
N GLU A 280 -8.53 9.45 21.09
CA GLU A 280 -8.53 10.94 21.14
C GLU A 280 -9.16 11.49 22.43
N GLU A 281 -10.24 10.86 22.92
CA GLU A 281 -10.95 11.30 24.13
C GLU A 281 -10.12 11.03 25.40
N ASP A 282 -9.34 9.93 25.43
CA ASP A 282 -8.52 9.55 26.58
C ASP A 282 -7.24 10.40 26.71
N GLU A 283 -6.69 10.99 25.65
CA GLU A 283 -5.51 11.85 25.70
C GLU A 283 -5.85 13.31 26.03
N GLU A 284 -6.99 13.85 25.57
CA GLU A 284 -7.46 15.19 25.91
C GLU A 284 -7.85 15.28 27.40
N ASP A 285 -8.47 14.24 27.95
CA ASP A 285 -8.84 14.20 29.38
C ASP A 285 -7.60 14.09 30.32
N GLN A 286 -6.47 13.56 29.84
CA GLN A 286 -5.23 13.50 30.63
C GLN A 286 -4.42 14.81 30.56
N GLU A 287 -4.54 15.59 29.50
CA GLU A 287 -3.90 16.91 29.40
C GLU A 287 -4.64 17.99 30.21
N GLU A 288 -5.98 17.88 30.36
CA GLU A 288 -6.74 18.82 31.23
C GLU A 288 -6.54 18.56 32.74
N MET A 289 -6.04 17.37 33.12
CA MET A 289 -5.80 17.01 34.53
C MET A 289 -4.36 17.17 35.01
N SER A 290 -3.46 17.65 34.17
CA SER A 290 -2.02 17.88 34.50
C SER A 290 -1.67 19.35 34.49
#